data_eedbca380eff483db6efbc842176bdf6
#
_entry.id   eedbca380eff483db6efbc842176bdf6
#
_cell.length_a   1.000
_cell.length_b   1.000
_cell.length_c   1.000
_cell.angle_alpha   90.00
_cell.angle_beta   90.00
_cell.angle_gamma   90.00
#
_symmetry.space_group_name_H-M   'P 1'
#
loop_
_entity.id
_entity.type
_entity.pdbx_description
1 polymer ?
#
loop_
_entity_poly.entity_id
_entity_poly.type
_entity_poly.pdbx_seq_one_letter_code
_entity_poly.pdbx_strand_id
1 'polypeptide(L)'
;MDKVFLVRWYGSFNGEDALDELRLWERSHPECECNLYLIRGYKKHAKTTTHYDIGQTIQDAAKRFANQGHHINELHRISEIWVGCFANTVPDKKDISLVERMLICYASSEVGNPNMLNQICTDYAPPQNVYILSEWYNYTTLKQYERVRRDSVAKIIPDVIAYRVTEEKTSILFISEKLKKYWY
;
A
#
# COMPACT_ATOMS: atom_id res chain seq x y z
N MET A 1 20.88 12.58 -2.24
CA MET A 1 21.23 11.13 -2.16
C MET A 1 19.93 10.37 -2.43
N ASP A 2 19.97 9.37 -3.29
CA ASP A 2 18.79 8.57 -3.65
C ASP A 2 18.32 7.73 -2.46
N LYS A 3 16.99 7.61 -2.29
CA LYS A 3 16.40 6.70 -1.32
C LYS A 3 15.78 5.50 -2.02
N VAL A 4 16.06 4.30 -1.51
CA VAL A 4 15.51 3.04 -2.04
C VAL A 4 14.86 2.28 -0.91
N PHE A 5 13.57 1.98 -1.06
CA PHE A 5 12.77 1.23 -0.11
C PHE A 5 12.27 -0.07 -0.75
N LEU A 6 12.51 -1.19 -0.09
CA LEU A 6 11.89 -2.45 -0.43
C LEU A 6 10.76 -2.73 0.56
N VAL A 7 9.53 -2.78 0.05
CA VAL A 7 8.33 -3.05 0.84
C VAL A 7 7.82 -4.45 0.51
N ARG A 8 7.69 -5.30 1.52
CA ARG A 8 7.03 -6.60 1.43
C ARG A 8 5.59 -6.47 1.89
N TRP A 9 4.68 -6.76 0.99
CA TRP A 9 3.25 -6.73 1.22
C TRP A 9 2.73 -8.12 1.52
N TYR A 10 2.08 -8.29 2.67
CA TYR A 10 1.43 -9.54 3.07
C TYR A 10 -0.09 -9.41 2.95
N GLY A 11 -0.72 -10.37 2.27
CA GLY A 11 -2.15 -10.39 2.00
C GLY A 11 -2.53 -11.45 0.96
N SER A 12 -3.70 -11.38 0.41
CA SER A 12 -4.78 -10.45 0.74
C SER A 12 -5.63 -11.03 1.86
N PHE A 13 -5.82 -10.27 2.94
CA PHE A 13 -6.86 -10.58 3.92
C PHE A 13 -8.19 -10.14 3.30
N ASN A 14 -9.17 -11.02 3.19
CA ASN A 14 -10.41 -10.74 2.45
C ASN A 14 -11.63 -11.41 3.09
N GLY A 15 -12.83 -10.95 2.71
CA GLY A 15 -14.07 -11.46 3.27
C GLY A 15 -14.51 -10.76 4.54
N GLU A 16 -15.49 -11.34 5.21
CA GLU A 16 -16.10 -10.76 6.42
C GLU A 16 -15.14 -10.82 7.62
N ASP A 17 -14.29 -11.84 7.67
CA ASP A 17 -13.33 -12.08 8.75
C ASP A 17 -11.95 -11.43 8.53
N ALA A 18 -11.79 -10.62 7.46
CA ALA A 18 -10.49 -10.06 7.06
C ALA A 18 -9.75 -9.32 8.20
N LEU A 19 -10.48 -8.60 9.05
CA LEU A 19 -9.90 -7.86 10.19
C LEU A 19 -9.47 -8.80 11.33
N ASP A 20 -10.22 -9.86 11.57
CA ASP A 20 -9.89 -10.84 12.61
C ASP A 20 -8.74 -11.73 12.16
N GLU A 21 -8.71 -12.14 10.89
CA GLU A 21 -7.57 -12.84 10.29
C GLU A 21 -6.29 -12.00 10.36
N LEU A 22 -6.37 -10.70 10.01
CA LEU A 22 -5.24 -9.78 10.11
C LEU A 22 -4.74 -9.69 11.56
N ARG A 23 -5.65 -9.52 12.52
CA ARG A 23 -5.29 -9.43 13.95
C ARG A 23 -4.60 -10.69 14.46
N LEU A 24 -5.06 -11.87 14.04
CA LEU A 24 -4.44 -13.15 14.40
C LEU A 24 -3.06 -13.28 13.75
N TRP A 25 -2.95 -12.88 12.48
CA TRP A 25 -1.69 -12.92 11.75
C TRP A 25 -0.62 -11.99 12.36
N GLU A 26 -0.95 -10.74 12.68
CA GLU A 26 -0.03 -9.79 13.32
C GLU A 26 0.47 -10.33 14.67
N ARG A 27 -0.39 -10.97 15.46
CA ARG A 27 0.00 -11.60 16.73
C ARG A 27 0.95 -12.79 16.56
N SER A 28 0.81 -13.54 15.48
CA SER A 28 1.63 -14.73 15.19
C SER A 28 2.93 -14.38 14.45
N HIS A 29 3.07 -13.17 13.92
CA HIS A 29 4.23 -12.70 13.17
C HIS A 29 4.74 -11.35 13.70
N PRO A 30 5.13 -11.28 14.99
CA PRO A 30 5.60 -10.01 15.60
C PRO A 30 6.89 -9.48 14.95
N GLU A 31 7.63 -10.34 14.24
CA GLU A 31 8.82 -9.96 13.46
C GLU A 31 8.47 -9.16 12.20
N CYS A 32 7.23 -9.24 11.73
CA CYS A 32 6.74 -8.46 10.59
C CYS A 32 6.21 -7.11 11.07
N GLU A 33 7.12 -6.17 11.36
CA GLU A 33 6.73 -4.80 11.74
C GLU A 33 6.11 -4.06 10.55
N CYS A 34 4.79 -4.22 10.36
CA CYS A 34 4.07 -3.61 9.25
C CYS A 34 3.73 -2.15 9.55
N ASN A 35 4.32 -1.24 8.78
CA ASN A 35 4.14 0.19 8.95
C ASN A 35 3.23 0.82 7.88
N LEU A 36 2.86 0.05 6.86
CA LEU A 36 2.02 0.49 5.74
C LEU A 36 0.82 -0.43 5.59
N TYR A 37 -0.26 0.08 5.00
CA TYR A 37 -1.42 -0.72 4.63
C TYR A 37 -2.05 -0.23 3.33
N LEU A 38 -2.69 -1.17 2.62
CA LEU A 38 -3.53 -0.94 1.45
C LEU A 38 -4.87 -1.61 1.68
N ILE A 39 -5.96 -0.88 1.48
CA ILE A 39 -7.33 -1.39 1.64
C ILE A 39 -8.10 -1.13 0.36
N ARG A 40 -8.94 -2.08 -0.01
CA ARG A 40 -9.93 -1.96 -1.07
C ARG A 40 -11.30 -2.36 -0.57
N GLY A 41 -12.32 -1.59 -0.93
CA GLY A 41 -13.69 -1.89 -0.52
C GLY A 41 -14.74 -1.05 -1.21
N TYR A 42 -15.97 -1.15 -0.73
CA TYR A 42 -17.15 -0.49 -1.28
C TYR A 42 -17.89 0.29 -0.20
N LYS A 43 -18.31 1.52 -0.51
CA LYS A 43 -19.20 2.30 0.34
C LYS A 43 -20.65 1.78 0.24
N LYS A 44 -21.47 2.05 1.26
CA LYS A 44 -22.84 1.53 1.40
C LYS A 44 -23.73 1.72 0.17
N HIS A 45 -23.61 2.84 -0.52
CA HIS A 45 -24.46 3.19 -1.66
C HIS A 45 -23.70 3.17 -2.99
N ALA A 46 -22.43 2.76 -3.01
CA ALA A 46 -21.58 2.72 -4.18
C ALA A 46 -21.11 1.28 -4.47
N LYS A 47 -22.06 0.37 -4.71
CA LYS A 47 -21.79 -1.07 -4.86
C LYS A 47 -20.88 -1.44 -6.03
N THR A 48 -20.80 -0.58 -7.03
CA THR A 48 -19.98 -0.77 -8.24
C THR A 48 -18.70 0.05 -8.23
N THR A 49 -18.62 1.09 -7.41
CA THR A 49 -17.43 1.95 -7.33
C THR A 49 -16.51 1.46 -6.24
N THR A 50 -15.34 1.03 -6.63
CA THR A 50 -14.29 0.59 -5.71
C THR A 50 -13.60 1.80 -5.10
N HIS A 51 -13.38 1.75 -3.78
CA HIS A 51 -12.64 2.76 -3.04
C HIS A 51 -11.38 2.13 -2.46
N TYR A 52 -10.35 2.96 -2.33
CA TYR A 52 -9.02 2.55 -1.88
C TYR A 52 -8.56 3.43 -0.72
N ASP A 53 -7.91 2.83 0.24
CA ASP A 53 -7.22 3.53 1.32
C ASP A 53 -5.78 3.06 1.40
N ILE A 54 -4.86 4.01 1.47
CA ILE A 54 -3.43 3.76 1.66
C ILE A 54 -3.01 4.60 2.86
N GLY A 55 -2.30 4.00 3.77
CA GLY A 55 -1.87 4.72 4.95
C GLY A 55 -0.73 4.04 5.68
N GLN A 56 -0.34 4.69 6.78
CA GLN A 56 0.72 4.25 7.67
C GLN A 56 0.23 3.99 9.08
N THR A 57 0.98 3.17 9.80
CA THR A 57 0.76 2.90 11.21
C THR A 57 2.10 2.68 11.94
N ILE A 58 2.14 3.07 13.21
CA ILE A 58 3.23 2.77 14.15
C ILE A 58 2.83 1.71 15.18
N GLN A 59 1.67 1.11 14.99
CA GLN A 59 1.08 0.03 15.79
C GLN A 59 0.50 -1.00 14.84
N ASP A 60 0.02 -2.12 15.37
CA ASP A 60 -0.67 -3.13 14.57
C ASP A 60 -1.76 -2.50 13.71
N ALA A 61 -1.84 -2.87 12.44
CA ALA A 61 -2.81 -2.32 11.51
C ALA A 61 -4.25 -2.65 11.95
N ALA A 62 -4.50 -3.86 12.45
CA ALA A 62 -5.81 -4.23 12.99
C ALA A 62 -6.23 -3.35 14.17
N LYS A 63 -5.28 -2.94 15.02
CA LYS A 63 -5.52 -1.99 16.11
C LYS A 63 -5.79 -0.58 15.58
N ARG A 64 -5.06 -0.15 14.54
CA ARG A 64 -5.27 1.14 13.87
C ARG A 64 -6.66 1.22 13.27
N PHE A 65 -7.14 0.14 12.63
CA PHE A 65 -8.46 0.07 12.00
C PHE A 65 -9.62 0.06 12.99
N ALA A 66 -9.40 -0.37 14.23
CA ALA A 66 -10.41 -0.31 15.28
C ALA A 66 -10.75 1.12 15.74
N ASN A 67 -9.95 2.13 15.38
CA ASN A 67 -10.22 3.53 15.72
C ASN A 67 -11.45 4.03 14.94
N GLN A 68 -12.44 4.59 15.63
CA GLN A 68 -13.69 5.08 15.03
C GLN A 68 -13.52 6.13 13.93
N GLY A 69 -12.45 6.95 14.01
CA GLY A 69 -12.12 7.96 13.01
C GLY A 69 -11.33 7.46 11.81
N HIS A 70 -11.09 6.15 11.68
CA HIS A 70 -10.34 5.60 10.56
C HIS A 70 -11.22 5.50 9.29
N HIS A 71 -10.65 5.82 8.13
CA HIS A 71 -11.34 5.77 6.83
C HIS A 71 -11.93 4.42 6.47
N ILE A 72 -11.41 3.31 7.00
CA ILE A 72 -11.96 1.97 6.81
C ILE A 72 -13.43 1.90 7.22
N ASN A 73 -13.86 2.72 8.20
CA ASN A 73 -15.25 2.77 8.69
C ASN A 73 -16.22 3.41 7.68
N GLU A 74 -15.70 4.05 6.63
CA GLU A 74 -16.51 4.52 5.51
C GLU A 74 -16.91 3.39 4.55
N LEU A 75 -16.18 2.25 4.62
CA LEU A 75 -16.44 1.10 3.79
C LEU A 75 -17.50 0.21 4.42
N HIS A 76 -18.53 -0.08 3.65
CA HIS A 76 -19.57 -1.04 4.04
C HIS A 76 -19.10 -2.50 3.86
N ARG A 77 -18.24 -2.73 2.88
CA ARG A 77 -17.64 -4.04 2.60
C ARG A 77 -16.16 -3.87 2.25
N ILE A 78 -15.32 -4.52 3.01
CA ILE A 78 -13.90 -4.66 2.72
C ILE A 78 -13.72 -5.80 1.74
N SER A 79 -13.04 -5.57 0.63
CA SER A 79 -12.73 -6.60 -0.36
C SER A 79 -11.38 -7.24 -0.11
N GLU A 80 -10.40 -6.44 0.30
CA GLU A 80 -9.06 -6.93 0.62
C GLU A 80 -8.28 -5.91 1.45
N ILE A 81 -7.38 -6.44 2.28
CA ILE A 81 -6.39 -5.68 3.04
C ILE A 81 -5.02 -6.29 2.74
N TRP A 82 -4.02 -5.41 2.62
CA TRP A 82 -2.61 -5.75 2.57
C TRP A 82 -1.86 -4.94 3.61
N VAL A 83 -0.88 -5.54 4.26
CA VAL A 83 0.01 -4.85 5.20
C VAL A 83 1.45 -4.95 4.71
N GLY A 84 2.20 -3.86 4.84
CA GLY A 84 3.53 -3.70 4.27
C GLY A 84 4.60 -3.43 5.31
N CYS A 85 5.69 -4.19 5.24
CA CYS A 85 6.89 -4.00 6.06
C CYS A 85 8.08 -3.57 5.19
N PHE A 86 8.97 -2.76 5.75
CA PHE A 86 10.23 -2.43 5.11
C PHE A 86 11.23 -3.58 5.26
N ALA A 87 11.77 -4.07 4.14
CA ALA A 87 12.62 -5.27 4.14
C ALA A 87 14.12 -4.97 4.06
N ASN A 88 14.51 -3.79 3.60
CA ASN A 88 15.91 -3.42 3.40
C ASN A 88 16.43 -2.37 4.39
N THR A 89 15.58 -1.85 5.25
CA THR A 89 15.94 -0.83 6.23
C THR A 89 14.99 -0.87 7.41
N VAL A 90 15.44 -0.41 8.57
CA VAL A 90 14.56 -0.05 9.69
C VAL A 90 14.13 1.40 9.43
N PRO A 91 12.86 1.65 9.05
CA PRO A 91 12.42 2.97 8.64
C PRO A 91 12.27 3.89 9.86
N ASP A 92 12.64 5.14 9.71
CA ASP A 92 12.20 6.17 10.63
C ASP A 92 10.79 6.68 10.25
N LYS A 93 10.20 7.50 11.11
CA LYS A 93 8.86 8.08 10.86
C LYS A 93 8.81 8.91 9.55
N LYS A 94 9.92 9.54 9.15
CA LYS A 94 9.98 10.34 7.93
C LYS A 94 10.01 9.44 6.70
N ASP A 95 10.71 8.31 6.78
CA ASP A 95 10.76 7.31 5.71
C ASP A 95 9.39 6.67 5.49
N ILE A 96 8.69 6.28 6.56
CA ILE A 96 7.34 5.74 6.48
C ILE A 96 6.39 6.75 5.82
N SER A 97 6.41 8.01 6.28
CA SER A 97 5.56 9.06 5.71
C SER A 97 5.93 9.40 4.26
N LEU A 98 7.20 9.31 3.89
CA LEU A 98 7.65 9.52 2.52
C LEU A 98 7.08 8.44 1.60
N VAL A 99 7.21 7.18 1.98
CA VAL A 99 6.70 6.04 1.18
C VAL A 99 5.17 6.09 1.10
N GLU A 100 4.46 6.32 2.21
CA GLU A 100 3.00 6.48 2.21
C GLU A 100 2.54 7.53 1.21
N ARG A 101 3.12 8.74 1.27
CA ARG A 101 2.75 9.85 0.37
C ARG A 101 3.01 9.54 -1.10
N MET A 102 4.13 8.87 -1.39
CA MET A 102 4.45 8.43 -2.74
C MET A 102 3.43 7.41 -3.26
N LEU A 103 3.03 6.45 -2.42
CA LEU A 103 2.02 5.44 -2.76
C LEU A 103 0.65 6.09 -2.99
N ILE A 104 0.24 7.04 -2.14
CA ILE A 104 -1.03 7.78 -2.30
C ILE A 104 -1.02 8.59 -3.59
N CYS A 105 0.05 9.36 -3.85
CA CYS A 105 0.19 10.17 -5.05
C CYS A 105 0.08 9.30 -6.31
N TYR A 106 0.81 8.19 -6.34
CA TYR A 106 0.77 7.26 -7.46
C TYR A 106 -0.63 6.63 -7.63
N ALA A 107 -1.21 6.05 -6.56
CA ALA A 107 -2.52 5.42 -6.64
C ALA A 107 -3.63 6.40 -7.05
N SER A 108 -3.56 7.64 -6.57
CA SER A 108 -4.51 8.70 -6.96
C SER A 108 -4.49 8.99 -8.46
N SER A 109 -3.31 8.93 -9.09
CA SER A 109 -3.18 9.09 -10.54
C SER A 109 -3.78 7.92 -11.32
N GLU A 110 -3.73 6.70 -10.77
CA GLU A 110 -4.23 5.49 -11.42
C GLU A 110 -5.75 5.32 -11.27
N VAL A 111 -6.30 5.57 -10.06
CA VAL A 111 -7.71 5.29 -9.78
C VAL A 111 -8.58 6.55 -9.73
N GLY A 112 -7.98 7.72 -9.71
CA GLY A 112 -8.65 9.02 -9.55
C GLY A 112 -8.93 9.37 -8.10
N ASN A 113 -8.74 10.64 -7.75
CA ASN A 113 -8.92 11.16 -6.38
C ASN A 113 -10.25 10.80 -5.72
N PRO A 114 -11.42 10.83 -6.41
CA PRO A 114 -12.69 10.49 -5.79
C PRO A 114 -12.78 9.06 -5.27
N ASN A 115 -11.95 8.16 -5.79
CA ASN A 115 -11.90 6.76 -5.40
C ASN A 115 -10.93 6.48 -4.24
N MET A 116 -10.09 7.47 -3.88
CA MET A 116 -9.22 7.41 -2.72
C MET A 116 -9.96 7.90 -1.47
N LEU A 117 -9.91 7.13 -0.38
CA LEU A 117 -10.44 7.56 0.93
C LEU A 117 -9.47 8.54 1.58
N ASN A 118 -8.19 8.20 1.57
CA ASN A 118 -7.13 9.12 1.98
C ASN A 118 -6.70 9.97 0.78
N GLN A 119 -7.06 11.25 0.81
CA GLN A 119 -6.77 12.22 -0.25
C GLN A 119 -5.61 13.17 0.11
N ILE A 120 -4.92 12.90 1.20
CA ILE A 120 -3.80 13.71 1.63
C ILE A 120 -2.61 13.43 0.71
N CYS A 121 -1.95 14.51 0.26
CA CYS A 121 -0.72 14.42 -0.54
C CYS A 121 -0.86 13.78 -1.92
N THR A 122 -2.00 13.98 -2.59
CA THR A 122 -2.21 13.49 -3.97
C THR A 122 -1.27 14.13 -5.00
N ASP A 123 -0.63 15.25 -4.68
CA ASP A 123 0.31 16.02 -5.49
C ASP A 123 1.72 16.09 -4.85
N TYR A 124 2.06 15.12 -4.00
CA TYR A 124 3.32 15.15 -3.25
C TYR A 124 4.55 14.96 -4.16
N ALA A 125 5.51 15.86 -4.02
CA ALA A 125 6.79 15.88 -4.72
C ALA A 125 7.96 15.82 -3.73
N PRO A 126 8.65 14.66 -3.59
CA PRO A 126 9.84 14.56 -2.75
C PRO A 126 10.99 15.45 -3.27
N PRO A 127 11.85 15.97 -2.39
CA PRO A 127 12.98 16.81 -2.78
C PRO A 127 14.18 16.04 -3.37
N GLN A 128 14.08 14.72 -3.46
CA GLN A 128 15.16 13.83 -3.90
C GLN A 128 14.60 12.64 -4.67
N ASN A 129 15.47 11.90 -5.36
CA ASN A 129 15.06 10.67 -6.01
C ASN A 129 14.63 9.63 -4.97
N VAL A 130 13.50 8.97 -5.24
CA VAL A 130 12.94 7.92 -4.39
C VAL A 130 12.52 6.75 -5.25
N TYR A 131 12.90 5.55 -4.81
CA TYR A 131 12.52 4.30 -5.45
C TYR A 131 11.81 3.42 -4.42
N ILE A 132 10.61 2.96 -4.74
CA ILE A 132 9.83 2.02 -3.93
C ILE A 132 9.69 0.75 -4.74
N LEU A 133 10.25 -0.34 -4.21
CA LEU A 133 10.10 -1.69 -4.75
C LEU A 133 9.06 -2.42 -3.92
N SER A 134 8.10 -3.06 -4.57
CA SER A 134 7.01 -3.80 -3.92
C SER A 134 7.11 -5.28 -4.25
N GLU A 135 7.18 -6.11 -3.21
CA GLU A 135 7.11 -7.57 -3.29
C GLU A 135 5.81 -8.03 -2.61
N TRP A 136 5.10 -8.98 -3.20
CA TRP A 136 3.78 -9.43 -2.76
C TRP A 136 3.84 -10.86 -2.24
N TYR A 137 3.37 -11.08 -1.00
CA TYR A 137 3.46 -12.36 -0.30
C TYR A 137 2.09 -12.83 0.15
N ASN A 138 1.86 -14.12 0.03
CA ASN A 138 0.71 -14.77 0.64
C ASN A 138 0.90 -14.77 2.17
N TYR A 139 -0.05 -14.21 2.91
CA TYR A 139 0.04 -14.07 4.35
C TYR A 139 0.02 -15.42 5.10
N THR A 140 -0.59 -16.47 4.53
CA THR A 140 -0.68 -17.79 5.16
C THR A 140 0.60 -18.61 4.94
N THR A 141 1.13 -18.60 3.72
CA THR A 141 2.29 -19.45 3.35
C THR A 141 3.61 -18.72 3.45
N LEU A 142 3.60 -17.40 3.58
CA LEU A 142 4.74 -16.50 3.52
C LEU A 142 5.58 -16.65 2.24
N LYS A 143 4.96 -17.17 1.18
CA LYS A 143 5.61 -17.30 -0.13
C LYS A 143 5.26 -16.12 -1.01
N GLN A 144 6.22 -15.67 -1.79
CA GLN A 144 6.00 -14.63 -2.78
C GLN A 144 4.98 -15.11 -3.82
N TYR A 145 4.06 -14.23 -4.21
CA TYR A 145 3.12 -14.53 -5.28
C TYR A 145 3.83 -14.52 -6.63
N GLU A 146 3.67 -15.58 -7.41
CA GLU A 146 4.11 -15.60 -8.80
C GLU A 146 3.26 -14.68 -9.68
N ARG A 147 1.98 -14.50 -9.32
CA ARG A 147 1.03 -13.61 -10.01
C ARG A 147 0.05 -13.00 -9.03
N VAL A 148 -0.09 -11.70 -9.07
CA VAL A 148 -1.14 -11.01 -8.31
C VAL A 148 -2.47 -11.10 -9.08
N ARG A 149 -3.58 -11.34 -8.36
CA ARG A 149 -4.93 -11.43 -8.95
C ARG A 149 -5.28 -10.18 -9.73
N ARG A 150 -6.00 -10.34 -10.84
CA ARG A 150 -6.35 -9.24 -11.76
C ARG A 150 -7.15 -8.12 -11.10
N ASP A 151 -7.94 -8.42 -10.11
CA ASP A 151 -8.84 -7.54 -9.38
C ASP A 151 -8.29 -7.06 -8.03
N SER A 152 -7.03 -7.37 -7.72
CA SER A 152 -6.38 -7.00 -6.47
C SER A 152 -5.90 -5.54 -6.47
N VAL A 153 -5.89 -4.90 -5.27
CA VAL A 153 -5.25 -3.59 -5.05
C VAL A 153 -3.77 -3.62 -5.38
N ALA A 154 -3.13 -4.77 -5.23
CA ALA A 154 -1.75 -5.00 -5.61
C ALA A 154 -1.45 -4.72 -7.09
N LYS A 155 -2.48 -4.70 -7.96
CA LYS A 155 -2.31 -4.29 -9.37
C LYS A 155 -2.18 -2.80 -9.58
N ILE A 156 -2.73 -2.01 -8.67
CA ILE A 156 -2.68 -0.55 -8.76
C ILE A 156 -1.29 -0.08 -8.40
N ILE A 157 -0.64 -0.76 -7.45
CA ILE A 157 0.74 -0.46 -7.07
C ILE A 157 1.67 -1.35 -7.90
N PRO A 158 2.51 -0.78 -8.77
CA PRO A 158 3.47 -1.54 -9.56
C PRO A 158 4.62 -2.06 -8.69
N ASP A 159 5.40 -2.99 -9.25
CA ASP A 159 6.58 -3.54 -8.56
C ASP A 159 7.64 -2.48 -8.28
N VAL A 160 7.69 -1.43 -9.11
CA VAL A 160 8.60 -0.29 -8.89
C VAL A 160 7.87 1.01 -9.15
N ILE A 161 7.91 1.89 -8.16
CA ILE A 161 7.59 3.31 -8.31
C ILE A 161 8.90 4.07 -8.20
N ALA A 162 9.30 4.75 -9.27
CA ALA A 162 10.49 5.59 -9.29
C ALA A 162 10.07 7.06 -9.44
N TYR A 163 10.46 7.87 -8.49
CA TYR A 163 10.36 9.31 -8.56
C TYR A 163 11.74 9.91 -8.76
N ARG A 164 11.90 10.69 -9.80
CA ARG A 164 13.17 11.37 -10.10
C ARG A 164 12.98 12.88 -10.11
N VAL A 165 13.89 13.55 -9.45
CA VAL A 165 14.01 15.01 -9.50
C VAL A 165 14.93 15.36 -10.67
N THR A 166 14.41 16.10 -11.65
CA THR A 166 15.21 16.60 -12.78
C THR A 166 15.90 17.91 -12.38
N GLU A 167 16.93 18.31 -13.16
CA GLU A 167 17.63 19.59 -12.96
C GLU A 167 16.68 20.80 -13.06
N GLU A 168 15.62 20.69 -13.83
CA GLU A 168 14.58 21.71 -13.98
C GLU A 168 13.53 21.68 -12.86
N LYS A 169 13.73 20.87 -11.82
CA LYS A 169 12.76 20.60 -10.72
C LYS A 169 11.40 20.07 -11.21
N THR A 170 11.34 19.56 -12.41
CA THR A 170 10.20 18.80 -12.90
C THR A 170 10.31 17.36 -12.38
N SER A 171 9.26 16.94 -11.69
CA SER A 171 9.21 15.59 -11.10
C SER A 171 8.57 14.63 -12.09
N ILE A 172 9.22 13.52 -12.37
CA ILE A 172 8.67 12.49 -13.26
C ILE A 172 8.47 11.23 -12.45
N LEU A 173 7.24 10.75 -12.41
CA LEU A 173 6.91 9.45 -11.84
C LEU A 173 7.08 8.39 -12.92
N PHE A 174 7.99 7.42 -12.69
CA PHE A 174 8.20 6.31 -13.60
C PHE A 174 7.64 5.02 -13.06
N ILE A 175 6.96 4.27 -13.90
CA ILE A 175 6.61 2.87 -13.66
C ILE A 175 7.61 2.02 -14.43
N SER A 176 8.36 1.16 -13.75
CA SER A 176 9.18 0.17 -14.44
C SER A 176 8.32 -1.06 -14.77
N GLU A 177 7.99 -1.23 -16.04
CA GLU A 177 7.31 -2.44 -16.51
C GLU A 177 8.23 -3.67 -16.60
N LYS A 178 9.55 -3.48 -16.52
CA LYS A 178 10.53 -4.57 -16.71
C LYS A 178 10.42 -5.67 -15.66
N LEU A 179 10.05 -5.34 -14.43
CA LEU A 179 9.87 -6.33 -13.37
C LEU A 179 8.60 -7.16 -13.55
N LYS A 180 7.60 -6.66 -14.24
CA LYS A 180 6.39 -7.44 -14.58
C LYS A 180 6.69 -8.70 -15.40
N LYS A 181 7.81 -8.74 -16.14
CA LYS A 181 8.22 -9.91 -16.92
C LYS A 181 8.69 -11.09 -16.09
N TYR A 182 9.14 -10.86 -14.87
CA TYR A 182 9.56 -11.94 -13.96
C TYR A 182 8.40 -12.58 -13.21
N TRP A 183 7.19 -12.04 -13.37
CA TRP A 183 5.96 -12.54 -12.77
C TRP A 183 5.16 -13.48 -13.71
N TYR A 184 5.75 -13.85 -14.86
CA TYR A 184 5.14 -14.73 -15.87
C TYR A 184 5.82 -16.10 -15.91
#